data_826a05bd72445c6122d536eebd461395
#
_entry.id   826a05bd72445c6122d536eebd461395
#
_cell.length_a   1.000
_cell.length_b   1.000
_cell.length_c   1.000
_cell.angle_alpha   90.00
_cell.angle_beta   90.00
_cell.angle_gamma   90.00
#
_symmetry.space_group_name_H-M   'P 1'
#
loop_
_entity.id
_entity.type
_entity.pdbx_description
1 polymer ?
#
loop_
_entity_poly.entity_id
_entity_poly.type
_entity_poly.pdbx_seq_one_letter_code
_entity_poly.pdbx_strand_id
1 'polypeptide(L)'
;MTEDRFEDLGAERRAEIGDQLAERDRTHPEVRRPEVPRPGNKYAWAVGIVAIMGLSVLLFAETLPNKGKGLFGLKPGRVIPAFAAPNALGNAEGDPNICQRASRCNKTIGTVPACSIVAPEVVNSCQLRRKPLVLTFIFDRGADCYPQVDRTERVRPSVPGVTFATVFFTNKKRDQARAIVRDRGWRQPVALDDKGITDLYGVGVCPTTVFARAGGRVVTTRLGNLTEDQIRHLAHRIER
;
A
#
# COMPACT_ATOMS: atom_id res chain seq x y z
N MET A 1 -40.03 19.75 -24.78
CA MET A 1 -41.04 20.63 -25.36
C MET A 1 -42.37 20.25 -24.74
N THR A 2 -42.64 20.75 -23.55
CA THR A 2 -43.96 20.74 -22.89
C THR A 2 -44.08 22.09 -22.22
N GLU A 3 -44.12 23.10 -23.09
CA GLU A 3 -44.41 24.47 -22.69
C GLU A 3 -45.90 24.58 -22.38
N ASP A 4 -46.14 25.03 -21.20
CA ASP A 4 -47.27 25.78 -20.65
C ASP A 4 -48.60 25.72 -21.39
N ARG A 5 -49.34 24.66 -21.13
CA ARG A 5 -50.76 24.53 -21.53
C ARG A 5 -51.70 25.41 -20.71
N PHE A 6 -51.17 26.21 -19.82
CA PHE A 6 -51.95 27.07 -18.91
C PHE A 6 -51.87 28.55 -19.24
N GLU A 7 -50.97 29.01 -20.11
CA GLU A 7 -50.89 30.42 -20.45
C GLU A 7 -51.98 30.93 -21.40
N ASP A 8 -52.64 30.04 -22.17
CA ASP A 8 -53.68 30.40 -23.10
C ASP A 8 -55.09 30.51 -22.49
N LEU A 9 -55.25 30.25 -21.18
CA LEU A 9 -56.56 30.41 -20.52
C LEU A 9 -56.67 31.85 -20.04
N GLY A 10 -57.60 32.60 -20.64
CA GLY A 10 -57.96 33.98 -20.21
C GLY A 10 -58.26 34.04 -18.72
N ALA A 11 -58.02 35.20 -18.11
CA ALA A 11 -58.11 35.43 -16.64
C ALA A 11 -59.50 34.98 -16.06
N GLU A 12 -60.56 35.15 -16.83
CA GLU A 12 -61.92 34.71 -16.43
C GLU A 12 -62.04 33.20 -16.31
N ARG A 13 -61.46 32.43 -17.24
CA ARG A 13 -61.51 30.96 -17.23
C ARG A 13 -60.65 30.36 -16.13
N ARG A 14 -59.57 31.02 -15.74
CA ARG A 14 -58.74 30.64 -14.59
C ARG A 14 -59.45 30.83 -13.27
N ALA A 15 -60.23 31.91 -13.15
CA ALA A 15 -61.04 32.18 -11.95
C ALA A 15 -62.15 31.13 -11.82
N GLU A 16 -62.86 30.78 -12.92
CA GLU A 16 -63.92 29.79 -12.94
C GLU A 16 -63.40 28.35 -12.61
N ILE A 17 -62.23 27.98 -13.11
CA ILE A 17 -61.59 26.71 -12.75
C ILE A 17 -61.15 26.71 -11.28
N GLY A 18 -60.65 27.82 -10.76
CA GLY A 18 -60.29 28.02 -9.35
C GLY A 18 -61.48 27.81 -8.43
N ASP A 19 -62.62 28.40 -8.76
CA ASP A 19 -63.86 28.28 -7.97
C ASP A 19 -64.42 26.86 -8.02
N GLN A 20 -64.41 26.19 -9.19
CA GLN A 20 -64.80 24.77 -9.33
C GLN A 20 -63.91 23.83 -8.52
N LEU A 21 -62.60 24.06 -8.49
CA LEU A 21 -61.68 23.28 -7.68
C LEU A 21 -61.91 23.52 -6.18
N ALA A 22 -62.14 24.75 -5.75
CA ALA A 22 -62.43 25.11 -4.36
C ALA A 22 -63.77 24.49 -3.89
N GLU A 23 -64.77 24.45 -4.77
CA GLU A 23 -66.08 23.81 -4.48
C GLU A 23 -65.93 22.27 -4.40
N ARG A 24 -65.10 21.67 -5.25
CA ARG A 24 -64.80 20.24 -5.25
C ARG A 24 -64.06 19.83 -3.97
N ASP A 25 -63.12 20.63 -3.48
CA ASP A 25 -62.39 20.39 -2.23
C ASP A 25 -63.32 20.52 -1.01
N ARG A 26 -64.34 21.39 -1.05
CA ARG A 26 -65.35 21.51 0.02
C ARG A 26 -66.34 20.34 0.06
N THR A 27 -66.64 19.76 -1.09
CA THR A 27 -67.63 18.65 -1.20
C THR A 27 -67.02 17.27 -1.03
N HIS A 28 -65.72 17.15 -1.18
CA HIS A 28 -64.97 15.91 -0.89
C HIS A 28 -64.16 16.11 0.39
N PRO A 29 -64.70 15.73 1.57
CA PRO A 29 -63.89 15.75 2.77
C PRO A 29 -62.69 14.85 2.57
N GLU A 30 -61.48 15.36 2.78
CA GLU A 30 -60.23 14.56 2.75
C GLU A 30 -60.50 13.22 3.43
N VAL A 31 -60.40 12.13 2.64
CA VAL A 31 -60.36 10.79 3.20
C VAL A 31 -59.08 10.74 4.01
N ARG A 32 -59.16 11.01 5.31
CA ARG A 32 -58.05 10.78 6.23
C ARG A 32 -57.60 9.35 5.99
N ARG A 33 -56.47 9.20 5.34
CA ARG A 33 -55.80 7.90 5.25
C ARG A 33 -55.68 7.40 6.68
N PRO A 34 -56.14 6.17 6.98
CA PRO A 34 -55.98 5.63 8.31
C PRO A 34 -54.47 5.73 8.65
N GLU A 35 -54.18 6.40 9.77
CA GLU A 35 -52.78 6.42 10.31
C GLU A 35 -52.42 4.98 10.57
N VAL A 36 -51.60 4.43 9.69
CA VAL A 36 -50.98 3.13 9.90
C VAL A 36 -50.15 3.28 11.20
N PRO A 37 -50.50 2.55 12.27
CA PRO A 37 -49.77 2.65 13.52
C PRO A 37 -48.31 2.31 13.20
N ARG A 38 -47.44 3.28 13.31
CA ARG A 38 -46.00 3.07 13.16
C ARG A 38 -45.59 2.03 14.20
N PRO A 39 -45.11 0.84 13.81
CA PRO A 39 -44.67 -0.14 14.79
C PRO A 39 -43.65 0.55 15.70
N GLY A 40 -43.94 0.49 16.99
CA GLY A 40 -43.20 1.25 18.01
C GLY A 40 -41.70 1.02 17.89
N ASN A 41 -41.00 2.08 17.55
CA ASN A 41 -39.62 2.17 17.15
C ASN A 41 -38.64 2.00 18.34
N LYS A 42 -39.03 1.25 19.39
CA LYS A 42 -38.20 1.07 20.58
C LYS A 42 -36.86 0.36 20.32
N TYR A 43 -36.80 -0.44 19.24
CA TYR A 43 -35.60 -1.25 18.91
C TYR A 43 -34.94 -0.84 17.59
N ALA A 44 -35.54 0.03 16.78
CA ALA A 44 -34.97 0.39 15.48
C ALA A 44 -33.62 1.11 15.62
N TRP A 45 -33.44 1.91 16.67
CA TRP A 45 -32.14 2.51 16.96
C TRP A 45 -31.10 1.48 17.42
N ALA A 46 -31.52 0.45 18.20
CA ALA A 46 -30.60 -0.62 18.63
C ALA A 46 -30.18 -1.49 17.44
N VAL A 47 -31.12 -1.82 16.55
CA VAL A 47 -30.80 -2.54 15.29
C VAL A 47 -29.89 -1.69 14.41
N GLY A 48 -30.12 -0.38 14.31
CA GLY A 48 -29.25 0.55 13.59
C GLY A 48 -27.82 0.57 14.15
N ILE A 49 -27.66 0.63 15.48
CA ILE A 49 -26.34 0.62 16.12
C ILE A 49 -25.63 -0.73 15.87
N VAL A 50 -26.33 -1.85 16.03
CA VAL A 50 -25.76 -3.20 15.78
C VAL A 50 -25.34 -3.34 14.31
N ALA A 51 -26.15 -2.84 13.37
CA ALA A 51 -25.81 -2.87 11.95
C ALA A 51 -24.59 -1.98 11.64
N ILE A 52 -24.52 -0.77 12.21
CA ILE A 52 -23.37 0.12 12.04
C ILE A 52 -22.10 -0.47 12.67
N MET A 53 -22.21 -1.04 13.88
CA MET A 53 -21.07 -1.71 14.50
C MET A 53 -20.63 -2.94 13.71
N GLY A 54 -21.55 -3.78 13.23
CA GLY A 54 -21.24 -4.92 12.39
C GLY A 54 -20.57 -4.52 11.07
N LEU A 55 -21.08 -3.49 10.41
CA LEU A 55 -20.47 -2.93 9.19
C LEU A 55 -19.10 -2.34 9.47
N SER A 56 -18.94 -1.62 10.59
CA SER A 56 -17.65 -1.08 11.01
C SER A 56 -16.63 -2.19 11.26
N VAL A 57 -17.01 -3.26 11.97
CA VAL A 57 -16.12 -4.42 12.20
C VAL A 57 -15.74 -5.09 10.89
N LEU A 58 -16.68 -5.25 9.94
CA LEU A 58 -16.38 -5.79 8.61
C LEU A 58 -15.42 -4.90 7.84
N LEU A 59 -15.67 -3.60 7.79
CA LEU A 59 -14.80 -2.63 7.11
C LEU A 59 -13.40 -2.59 7.76
N PHE A 60 -13.32 -2.61 9.09
CA PHE A 60 -12.04 -2.69 9.78
C PHE A 60 -11.33 -4.03 9.57
N ALA A 61 -12.06 -5.16 9.51
CA ALA A 61 -11.48 -6.47 9.24
C ALA A 61 -10.88 -6.58 7.83
N GLU A 62 -11.52 -5.94 6.83
CA GLU A 62 -11.03 -5.89 5.45
C GLU A 62 -9.92 -4.85 5.24
N THR A 63 -9.95 -3.75 6.00
CA THR A 63 -8.95 -2.66 5.89
C THR A 63 -7.72 -2.86 6.79
N LEU A 64 -7.81 -3.71 7.83
CA LEU A 64 -6.64 -4.07 8.61
C LEU A 64 -5.71 -4.91 7.74
N PRO A 65 -4.49 -4.42 7.46
CA PRO A 65 -3.54 -5.17 6.66
C PRO A 65 -3.28 -6.52 7.33
N ASN A 66 -3.47 -7.56 6.54
CA ASN A 66 -3.41 -8.96 6.94
C ASN A 66 -2.37 -9.25 8.03
N LYS A 67 -2.87 -9.69 9.17
CA LYS A 67 -2.19 -10.52 10.17
C LYS A 67 -0.80 -10.04 10.61
N GLY A 68 -0.74 -8.97 11.39
CA GLY A 68 0.36 -8.76 12.33
C GLY A 68 1.75 -8.46 11.76
N LYS A 69 1.90 -8.25 10.47
CA LYS A 69 3.08 -7.66 9.85
C LYS A 69 2.88 -6.15 9.92
N GLY A 70 3.52 -5.52 10.90
CA GLY A 70 3.45 -4.06 11.04
C GLY A 70 3.90 -3.37 9.75
N LEU A 71 3.47 -2.10 9.56
CA LEU A 71 3.89 -1.25 8.43
C LEU A 71 5.30 -0.65 8.61
N PHE A 72 5.96 -0.97 9.73
CA PHE A 72 7.20 -0.31 10.19
C PHE A 72 8.46 -1.14 9.94
N GLY A 73 8.38 -2.15 9.10
CA GLY A 73 9.51 -3.01 8.76
C GLY A 73 9.85 -4.06 9.83
N LEU A 74 10.99 -4.70 9.65
CA LEU A 74 11.42 -5.80 10.52
C LEU A 74 11.87 -5.30 11.90
N LYS A 75 11.43 -5.98 12.95
CA LYS A 75 11.85 -5.70 14.33
C LYS A 75 13.32 -6.12 14.56
N PRO A 76 14.07 -5.43 15.44
CA PRO A 76 15.40 -5.86 15.86
C PRO A 76 15.41 -7.32 16.36
N GLY A 77 16.50 -8.03 16.09
CA GLY A 77 16.69 -9.45 16.44
C GLY A 77 16.10 -10.44 15.42
N ARG A 78 15.18 -10.01 14.55
CA ARG A 78 14.67 -10.88 13.46
C ARG A 78 15.74 -11.09 12.41
N VAL A 79 15.70 -12.23 11.74
CA VAL A 79 16.51 -12.47 10.55
C VAL A 79 15.75 -11.99 9.33
N ILE A 80 16.41 -11.29 8.41
CA ILE A 80 15.80 -10.84 7.17
C ILE A 80 15.30 -12.05 6.38
N PRO A 81 14.04 -12.00 5.87
CA PRO A 81 13.49 -13.07 5.05
C PRO A 81 14.25 -13.23 3.73
N ALA A 82 14.21 -14.44 3.18
CA ALA A 82 14.79 -14.71 1.87
C ALA A 82 13.94 -14.09 0.75
N PHE A 83 14.61 -13.47 -0.21
CA PHE A 83 14.03 -13.11 -1.50
C PHE A 83 15.07 -13.23 -2.61
N ALA A 84 14.58 -13.42 -3.84
CA ALA A 84 15.36 -13.31 -5.06
C ALA A 84 14.51 -12.53 -6.08
N ALA A 85 15.01 -11.42 -6.57
CA ALA A 85 14.27 -10.52 -7.44
C ALA A 85 15.13 -10.04 -8.62
N PRO A 86 14.52 -9.70 -9.76
CA PRO A 86 15.25 -9.11 -10.87
C PRO A 86 16.00 -7.85 -10.44
N ASN A 87 17.26 -7.74 -10.86
CA ASN A 87 18.01 -6.50 -10.72
C ASN A 87 17.51 -5.47 -11.76
N ALA A 88 17.27 -4.25 -11.34
CA ALA A 88 16.81 -3.18 -12.23
C ALA A 88 17.74 -2.96 -13.44
N LEU A 89 19.06 -3.14 -13.26
CA LEU A 89 20.06 -3.03 -14.34
C LEU A 89 20.29 -4.33 -15.12
N GLY A 90 19.74 -5.45 -14.65
CA GLY A 90 19.86 -6.75 -15.29
C GLY A 90 18.80 -6.99 -16.37
N ASN A 91 18.82 -8.16 -17.01
CA ASN A 91 17.85 -8.59 -18.01
C ASN A 91 16.94 -9.72 -17.52
N ALA A 92 17.11 -10.19 -16.27
CA ALA A 92 16.23 -11.20 -15.70
C ALA A 92 14.79 -10.70 -15.66
N GLU A 93 13.81 -11.46 -16.09
CA GLU A 93 12.38 -11.15 -16.07
C GLU A 93 11.66 -11.95 -14.99
N GLY A 94 10.44 -11.52 -14.67
CA GLY A 94 9.53 -12.18 -13.73
C GLY A 94 9.39 -11.46 -12.40
N ASP A 95 8.50 -12.00 -11.59
CA ASP A 95 8.14 -11.46 -10.28
C ASP A 95 9.18 -11.87 -9.22
N PRO A 96 9.26 -11.15 -8.12
CA PRO A 96 10.11 -11.51 -7.00
C PRO A 96 9.75 -12.90 -6.43
N ASN A 97 10.73 -13.74 -6.26
CA ASN A 97 10.57 -14.99 -5.52
C ASN A 97 10.79 -14.74 -4.03
N ILE A 98 9.79 -15.02 -3.22
CA ILE A 98 9.78 -14.83 -1.76
C ILE A 98 9.58 -16.16 -1.01
N CYS A 99 9.69 -17.31 -1.70
CA CYS A 99 9.54 -18.59 -1.06
C CYS A 99 10.67 -18.88 -0.06
N GLN A 100 10.30 -19.15 1.19
CA GLN A 100 11.25 -19.37 2.28
C GLN A 100 11.68 -20.86 2.42
N ARG A 101 10.79 -21.78 2.11
CA ARG A 101 10.99 -23.24 2.31
C ARG A 101 10.35 -24.02 1.19
N ALA A 102 11.04 -25.06 0.68
CA ALA A 102 10.59 -25.87 -0.45
C ALA A 102 9.16 -26.42 -0.28
N SER A 103 8.77 -26.82 0.95
CA SER A 103 7.44 -27.35 1.24
C SER A 103 6.31 -26.32 1.16
N ARG A 104 6.61 -25.03 1.01
CA ARG A 104 5.63 -23.93 0.94
C ARG A 104 5.72 -23.13 -0.35
N CYS A 105 6.62 -23.51 -1.26
CA CYS A 105 6.75 -22.85 -2.55
C CYS A 105 5.53 -23.14 -3.43
N ASN A 106 5.10 -22.14 -4.19
CA ASN A 106 3.99 -22.24 -5.14
C ASN A 106 4.16 -21.17 -6.25
N LYS A 107 3.24 -21.12 -7.20
CA LYS A 107 3.32 -20.18 -8.33
C LYS A 107 3.26 -18.71 -7.91
N THR A 108 2.62 -18.40 -6.78
CA THR A 108 2.42 -17.00 -6.32
C THR A 108 3.66 -16.43 -5.61
N ILE A 109 4.38 -17.26 -4.83
CA ILE A 109 5.52 -16.80 -4.02
C ILE A 109 6.86 -17.32 -4.52
N GLY A 110 6.86 -18.08 -5.62
CA GLY A 110 8.01 -18.73 -6.20
C GLY A 110 7.97 -20.25 -6.07
N THR A 111 8.38 -20.94 -7.11
CA THR A 111 8.32 -22.42 -7.22
C THR A 111 9.46 -23.16 -6.51
N VAL A 112 10.53 -22.44 -6.19
CA VAL A 112 11.71 -22.94 -5.46
C VAL A 112 12.09 -21.96 -4.34
N PRO A 113 12.82 -22.40 -3.29
CA PRO A 113 13.29 -21.46 -2.27
C PRO A 113 14.09 -20.31 -2.86
N ALA A 114 13.83 -19.09 -2.40
CA ALA A 114 14.49 -17.89 -2.92
C ALA A 114 16.02 -17.96 -2.83
N CYS A 115 16.56 -18.56 -1.77
CA CYS A 115 18.01 -18.72 -1.60
C CYS A 115 18.70 -19.62 -2.65
N SER A 116 17.94 -20.49 -3.32
CA SER A 116 18.50 -21.35 -4.37
C SER A 116 18.66 -20.66 -5.73
N ILE A 117 18.06 -19.48 -5.89
CA ILE A 117 18.14 -18.70 -7.13
C ILE A 117 19.40 -17.84 -7.09
N VAL A 118 20.43 -18.27 -7.80
CA VAL A 118 21.72 -17.57 -7.91
C VAL A 118 22.00 -17.28 -9.37
N ALA A 119 21.87 -16.03 -9.77
CA ALA A 119 22.20 -15.56 -11.11
C ALA A 119 22.73 -14.12 -11.05
N PRO A 120 23.60 -13.70 -11.98
CA PRO A 120 24.21 -12.36 -12.00
C PRO A 120 23.18 -11.22 -12.05
N GLU A 121 22.05 -11.50 -12.69
CA GLU A 121 20.99 -10.50 -12.93
C GLU A 121 19.88 -10.51 -11.85
N VAL A 122 20.08 -11.31 -10.79
CA VAL A 122 19.14 -11.46 -9.69
C VAL A 122 19.76 -10.94 -8.40
N VAL A 123 19.04 -10.08 -7.72
CA VAL A 123 19.36 -9.63 -6.37
C VAL A 123 18.83 -10.66 -5.39
N ASN A 124 19.73 -11.36 -4.70
CA ASN A 124 19.37 -12.42 -3.76
C ASN A 124 19.78 -12.02 -2.32
N SER A 125 18.79 -11.91 -1.43
CA SER A 125 19.02 -11.50 -0.04
C SER A 125 19.93 -12.47 0.72
N CYS A 126 19.94 -13.75 0.36
CA CYS A 126 20.83 -14.73 1.00
C CYS A 126 22.31 -14.53 0.64
N GLN A 127 22.56 -13.95 -0.52
CA GLN A 127 23.92 -13.53 -0.91
C GLN A 127 24.27 -12.18 -0.26
N LEU A 128 23.35 -11.21 -0.30
CA LEU A 128 23.58 -9.89 0.30
C LEU A 128 23.93 -9.98 1.78
N ARG A 129 23.22 -10.81 2.56
CA ARG A 129 23.43 -10.97 4.00
C ARG A 129 24.66 -11.77 4.41
N ARG A 130 25.49 -12.22 3.48
CA ARG A 130 26.81 -12.83 3.82
C ARG A 130 27.73 -11.83 4.51
N LYS A 131 27.55 -10.54 4.21
CA LYS A 131 28.18 -9.41 4.89
C LYS A 131 27.13 -8.63 5.69
N PRO A 132 27.52 -7.73 6.58
CA PRO A 132 26.63 -6.73 7.14
C PRO A 132 25.90 -6.01 6.01
N LEU A 133 24.59 -5.74 6.19
CA LEU A 133 23.71 -5.30 5.11
C LEU A 133 22.92 -4.05 5.52
N VAL A 134 22.95 -3.04 4.66
CA VAL A 134 22.03 -1.90 4.64
C VAL A 134 21.07 -2.11 3.47
N LEU A 135 19.81 -2.36 3.79
CA LEU A 135 18.76 -2.61 2.80
C LEU A 135 17.72 -1.49 2.87
N THR A 136 17.63 -0.70 1.79
CA THR A 136 16.72 0.45 1.69
C THR A 136 15.52 0.09 0.83
N PHE A 137 14.32 0.39 1.34
CA PHE A 137 13.06 0.23 0.61
C PHE A 137 12.58 1.59 0.14
N ILE A 138 12.27 1.69 -1.14
CA ILE A 138 11.72 2.88 -1.78
C ILE A 138 10.50 2.52 -2.63
N PHE A 139 9.61 3.51 -2.81
CA PHE A 139 8.40 3.40 -3.62
C PHE A 139 8.45 4.46 -4.74
N ASP A 140 7.82 4.17 -5.86
CA ASP A 140 7.69 5.12 -6.97
C ASP A 140 6.49 6.06 -6.83
N ARG A 141 5.69 5.89 -5.77
CA ARG A 141 4.47 6.67 -5.48
C ARG A 141 4.52 7.23 -4.07
N GLY A 142 3.88 8.37 -3.88
CA GLY A 142 3.80 9.04 -2.59
C GLY A 142 4.96 9.99 -2.33
N ALA A 143 5.60 9.89 -1.17
CA ALA A 143 6.73 10.73 -0.81
C ALA A 143 7.95 10.48 -1.71
N ASP A 144 8.76 11.50 -1.97
CA ASP A 144 10.03 11.34 -2.68
C ASP A 144 11.07 10.63 -1.80
N CYS A 145 11.28 9.35 -2.08
CA CYS A 145 12.18 8.48 -1.33
C CYS A 145 13.54 8.27 -2.00
N TYR A 146 13.68 8.70 -3.24
CA TYR A 146 14.91 8.53 -4.03
C TYR A 146 16.14 9.18 -3.39
N PRO A 147 16.05 10.38 -2.78
CA PRO A 147 17.20 11.00 -2.10
C PRO A 147 17.82 10.14 -1.00
N GLN A 148 17.06 9.20 -0.40
CA GLN A 148 17.62 8.28 0.59
C GLN A 148 18.61 7.30 -0.06
N VAL A 149 18.30 6.80 -1.25
CA VAL A 149 19.21 5.92 -2.01
C VAL A 149 20.45 6.69 -2.48
N ASP A 150 20.27 7.93 -2.92
CA ASP A 150 21.39 8.81 -3.29
C ASP A 150 22.39 8.97 -2.12
N ARG A 151 21.87 9.14 -0.89
CA ARG A 151 22.72 9.21 0.33
C ARG A 151 23.42 7.89 0.62
N THR A 152 22.73 6.74 0.47
CA THR A 152 23.35 5.43 0.67
C THR A 152 24.45 5.18 -0.36
N GLU A 153 24.28 5.62 -1.62
CA GLU A 153 25.32 5.55 -2.64
C GLU A 153 26.54 6.39 -2.29
N ARG A 154 26.36 7.60 -1.75
CA ARG A 154 27.49 8.45 -1.32
C ARG A 154 28.22 7.90 -0.09
N VAL A 155 27.52 7.25 0.83
CA VAL A 155 28.11 6.65 2.02
C VAL A 155 28.83 5.34 1.71
N ARG A 156 28.31 4.54 0.77
CA ARG A 156 28.80 3.19 0.45
C ARG A 156 30.32 3.07 0.29
N PRO A 157 31.03 3.96 -0.42
CA PRO A 157 32.48 3.87 -0.55
C PRO A 157 33.26 4.03 0.77
N SER A 158 32.68 4.71 1.76
CA SER A 158 33.32 4.93 3.06
C SER A 158 33.16 3.76 4.03
N VAL A 159 32.36 2.75 3.68
CA VAL A 159 32.09 1.55 4.52
C VAL A 159 32.19 0.27 3.69
N PRO A 160 33.39 -0.09 3.19
CA PRO A 160 33.58 -1.20 2.22
C PRO A 160 33.25 -2.58 2.78
N GLY A 161 33.24 -2.73 4.12
CA GLY A 161 32.87 -3.99 4.80
C GLY A 161 31.35 -4.27 4.78
N VAL A 162 30.52 -3.29 4.42
CA VAL A 162 29.07 -3.39 4.45
C VAL A 162 28.50 -3.44 3.03
N THR A 163 27.55 -4.34 2.83
CA THR A 163 26.77 -4.44 1.58
C THR A 163 25.63 -3.43 1.65
N PHE A 164 25.43 -2.67 0.57
CA PHE A 164 24.27 -1.80 0.38
C PHE A 164 23.42 -2.36 -0.77
N ALA A 165 22.10 -2.36 -0.59
CA ALA A 165 21.15 -2.75 -1.62
C ALA A 165 19.82 -1.99 -1.44
N THR A 166 19.05 -1.92 -2.52
CA THR A 166 17.73 -1.27 -2.53
C THR A 166 16.68 -2.25 -3.01
N VAL A 167 15.50 -2.21 -2.38
CA VAL A 167 14.27 -2.79 -2.89
C VAL A 167 13.44 -1.64 -3.43
N PHE A 168 13.15 -1.67 -4.71
CA PHE A 168 12.37 -0.67 -5.41
C PHE A 168 10.98 -1.21 -5.73
N PHE A 169 10.01 -0.86 -4.91
CA PHE A 169 8.61 -1.16 -5.18
C PHE A 169 8.08 -0.23 -6.26
N THR A 170 7.70 -0.80 -7.41
CA THR A 170 7.24 -0.02 -8.55
C THR A 170 6.32 -0.84 -9.44
N ASN A 171 5.27 -0.18 -9.96
CA ASN A 171 4.43 -0.70 -11.03
C ASN A 171 4.87 -0.19 -12.41
N LYS A 172 6.00 0.52 -12.49
CA LYS A 172 6.57 0.98 -13.76
C LYS A 172 7.10 -0.21 -14.57
N LYS A 173 7.07 -0.06 -15.88
CA LYS A 173 7.77 -0.99 -16.76
C LYS A 173 9.27 -1.01 -16.41
N ARG A 174 9.90 -2.15 -16.56
CA ARG A 174 11.32 -2.36 -16.24
C ARG A 174 12.23 -1.27 -16.82
N ASP A 175 12.03 -0.90 -18.10
CA ASP A 175 12.89 0.09 -18.75
C ASP A 175 12.77 1.46 -18.10
N GLN A 176 11.59 1.82 -17.59
CA GLN A 176 11.38 3.05 -16.81
C GLN A 176 12.09 2.99 -15.46
N ALA A 177 11.99 1.84 -14.75
CA ALA A 177 12.71 1.64 -13.50
C ALA A 177 14.24 1.66 -13.71
N ARG A 178 14.72 1.01 -14.80
CA ARG A 178 16.12 1.02 -15.20
C ARG A 178 16.61 2.43 -15.53
N ALA A 179 15.81 3.23 -16.24
CA ALA A 179 16.15 4.62 -16.52
C ALA A 179 16.35 5.43 -15.24
N ILE A 180 15.42 5.32 -14.27
CA ILE A 180 15.56 5.97 -12.96
C ILE A 180 16.87 5.60 -12.27
N VAL A 181 17.22 4.30 -12.23
CA VAL A 181 18.45 3.80 -11.57
C VAL A 181 19.70 4.36 -12.26
N ARG A 182 19.69 4.41 -13.62
CA ARG A 182 20.81 4.97 -14.39
C ARG A 182 20.95 6.47 -14.25
N ASP A 183 19.87 7.20 -14.36
CA ASP A 183 19.85 8.67 -14.30
C ASP A 183 20.30 9.17 -12.93
N ARG A 184 20.01 8.39 -11.86
CA ARG A 184 20.46 8.69 -10.50
C ARG A 184 21.87 8.17 -10.19
N GLY A 185 22.48 7.39 -11.09
CA GLY A 185 23.81 6.84 -10.91
C GLY A 185 23.92 5.81 -9.79
N TRP A 186 22.82 5.10 -9.44
CA TRP A 186 22.85 4.07 -8.40
C TRP A 186 23.63 2.84 -8.89
N ARG A 187 24.68 2.48 -8.16
CA ARG A 187 25.56 1.34 -8.45
C ARG A 187 25.34 0.17 -7.53
N GLN A 188 24.68 0.37 -6.38
CA GLN A 188 24.27 -0.72 -5.52
C GLN A 188 23.20 -1.59 -6.21
N PRO A 189 23.09 -2.90 -5.87
CA PRO A 189 22.04 -3.76 -6.39
C PRO A 189 20.65 -3.18 -6.07
N VAL A 190 19.77 -3.10 -7.09
CA VAL A 190 18.39 -2.63 -6.97
C VAL A 190 17.45 -3.76 -7.35
N ALA A 191 16.83 -4.39 -6.37
CA ALA A 191 15.81 -5.41 -6.56
C ALA A 191 14.49 -4.75 -6.96
N LEU A 192 13.92 -5.16 -8.08
CA LEU A 192 12.56 -4.74 -8.46
C LEU A 192 11.54 -5.55 -7.66
N ASP A 193 10.56 -4.87 -7.11
CA ASP A 193 9.46 -5.45 -6.34
C ASP A 193 8.12 -4.91 -6.83
N ASP A 194 7.14 -5.77 -6.96
CA ASP A 194 5.76 -5.43 -7.31
C ASP A 194 4.79 -5.58 -6.13
N LYS A 195 5.31 -5.86 -4.92
CA LYS A 195 4.65 -5.96 -3.62
C LYS A 195 5.16 -7.13 -2.75
N GLY A 196 5.69 -8.18 -3.35
CA GLY A 196 6.01 -9.42 -2.63
C GLY A 196 7.04 -9.23 -1.52
N ILE A 197 8.15 -8.54 -1.81
CA ILE A 197 9.24 -8.29 -0.85
C ILE A 197 8.80 -7.27 0.18
N THR A 198 8.18 -6.19 -0.26
CA THR A 198 7.69 -5.10 0.61
C THR A 198 6.72 -5.65 1.66
N ASP A 199 5.75 -6.47 1.25
CA ASP A 199 4.80 -7.13 2.16
C ASP A 199 5.50 -8.15 3.08
N LEU A 200 6.47 -8.91 2.56
CA LEU A 200 7.22 -9.90 3.34
C LEU A 200 8.00 -9.24 4.48
N TYR A 201 8.55 -8.05 4.25
CA TYR A 201 9.29 -7.27 5.24
C TYR A 201 8.40 -6.39 6.10
N GLY A 202 7.10 -6.28 5.80
CA GLY A 202 6.15 -5.43 6.50
C GLY A 202 6.50 -3.94 6.38
N VAL A 203 6.89 -3.51 5.18
CA VAL A 203 7.27 -2.13 4.90
C VAL A 203 6.10 -1.40 4.25
N GLY A 204 5.56 -0.40 4.94
CA GLY A 204 4.49 0.46 4.43
C GLY A 204 4.84 1.94 4.40
N VAL A 205 6.06 2.29 4.80
CA VAL A 205 6.56 3.68 4.85
C VAL A 205 7.80 3.81 3.98
N CYS A 206 7.89 4.89 3.24
CA CYS A 206 9.01 5.20 2.35
C CYS A 206 9.71 6.50 2.76
N PRO A 207 11.04 6.51 2.81
CA PRO A 207 11.93 5.37 2.77
C PRO A 207 11.95 4.58 4.08
N THR A 208 12.19 3.29 4.00
CA THR A 208 12.52 2.44 5.16
C THR A 208 13.89 1.82 4.96
N THR A 209 14.77 1.91 5.95
CA THR A 209 16.13 1.34 5.87
C THR A 209 16.35 0.33 7.00
N VAL A 210 16.67 -0.90 6.62
CA VAL A 210 16.98 -2.01 7.53
C VAL A 210 18.50 -2.16 7.63
N PHE A 211 19.02 -2.19 8.85
CA PHE A 211 20.42 -2.41 9.17
C PHE A 211 20.55 -3.80 9.82
N ALA A 212 21.30 -4.70 9.19
CA ALA A 212 21.46 -6.08 9.64
C ALA A 212 22.94 -6.47 9.69
N ARG A 213 23.32 -7.26 10.69
CA ARG A 213 24.64 -7.90 10.75
C ARG A 213 24.79 -8.99 9.71
N ALA A 214 26.00 -9.47 9.49
CA ALA A 214 26.24 -10.68 8.71
C ALA A 214 25.35 -11.82 9.19
N GLY A 215 24.84 -12.64 8.26
CA GLY A 215 23.77 -13.60 8.53
C GLY A 215 22.37 -13.04 8.53
N GLY A 216 22.20 -11.70 8.42
CA GLY A 216 20.92 -11.02 8.24
C GLY A 216 20.14 -10.72 9.53
N ARG A 217 20.78 -10.78 10.72
CA ARG A 217 20.12 -10.41 11.97
C ARG A 217 19.95 -8.90 12.04
N VAL A 218 18.71 -8.43 12.05
CA VAL A 218 18.35 -7.01 12.12
C VAL A 218 18.81 -6.40 13.43
N VAL A 219 19.58 -5.32 13.34
CA VAL A 219 19.99 -4.48 14.47
C VAL A 219 19.00 -3.36 14.69
N THR A 220 18.57 -2.72 13.61
CA THR A 220 17.56 -1.65 13.65
C THR A 220 16.91 -1.46 12.29
N THR A 221 15.65 -1.00 12.30
CA THR A 221 14.94 -0.47 11.13
C THR A 221 14.68 1.01 11.37
N ARG A 222 14.90 1.83 10.38
CA ARG A 222 14.68 3.26 10.41
C ARG A 222 13.69 3.68 9.35
N LEU A 223 12.75 4.51 9.74
CA LEU A 223 11.73 5.08 8.86
C LEU A 223 12.11 6.52 8.52
N GLY A 224 11.79 6.91 7.30
CA GLY A 224 12.06 8.26 6.81
C GLY A 224 13.52 8.47 6.41
N ASN A 225 13.82 9.70 6.05
CA ASN A 225 15.14 10.10 5.55
C ASN A 225 16.19 10.13 6.66
N LEU A 226 17.30 9.48 6.40
CA LEU A 226 18.50 9.52 7.24
C LEU A 226 19.53 10.46 6.62
N THR A 227 20.31 11.15 7.44
CA THR A 227 21.51 11.86 6.99
C THR A 227 22.64 10.87 6.65
N GLU A 228 23.64 11.30 5.89
CA GLU A 228 24.80 10.47 5.56
C GLU A 228 25.56 10.02 6.81
N ASP A 229 25.69 10.90 7.80
CA ASP A 229 26.36 10.56 9.08
C ASP A 229 25.57 9.52 9.87
N GLN A 230 24.24 9.61 9.88
CA GLN A 230 23.40 8.60 10.50
C GLN A 230 23.55 7.24 9.81
N ILE A 231 23.57 7.23 8.47
CA ILE A 231 23.76 6.00 7.69
C ILE A 231 25.15 5.42 7.99
N ARG A 232 26.20 6.22 7.94
CA ARG A 232 27.59 5.82 8.21
C ARG A 232 27.74 5.25 9.63
N HIS A 233 27.23 5.96 10.62
CA HIS A 233 27.25 5.52 12.03
C HIS A 233 26.56 4.16 12.21
N LEU A 234 25.34 3.98 11.64
CA LEU A 234 24.59 2.73 11.72
C LEU A 234 25.25 1.61 10.92
N ALA A 235 25.86 1.91 9.77
CA ALA A 235 26.63 0.94 9.00
C ALA A 235 27.84 0.42 9.77
N HIS A 236 28.63 1.26 10.39
CA HIS A 236 29.73 0.82 11.28
C HIS A 236 29.26 0.03 12.50
N ARG A 237 28.05 0.32 13.01
CA ARG A 237 27.48 -0.43 14.15
C ARG A 237 27.10 -1.86 13.80
N ILE A 238 26.74 -2.16 12.54
CA ILE A 238 26.41 -3.51 12.11
C ILE A 238 27.63 -4.31 11.64
N GLU A 239 28.73 -3.63 11.37
CA GLU A 239 30.00 -4.23 10.95
C GLU A 239 30.69 -4.98 12.09
N ARG A 240 30.47 -4.52 13.34
CA ARG A 240 30.93 -5.15 14.58
C ARG A 240 30.01 -6.32 14.96
#